data_ce9b8a6b3143026be2537b115397bba9
#
_entry.id   ce9b8a6b3143026be2537b115397bba9
#
_cell.length_a   1.000
_cell.length_b   1.000
_cell.length_c   1.000
_cell.angle_alpha   90.00
_cell.angle_beta   90.00
_cell.angle_gamma   90.00
#
_symmetry.space_group_name_H-M   'P 1'
#
loop_
_entity.id
_entity.type
_entity.pdbx_description
1 polymer ?
#
loop_
_entity_poly.entity_id
_entity_poly.type
_entity_poly.pdbx_seq_one_letter_code
_entity_poly.pdbx_strand_id
1 'polypeptide(L)'
;MAQQTIRIRLKAFDHRALDQSAKEIVSTAKRTGAMVRGPVPLPTRIERFTVNRSPHVDKKSREQFEIRTHKRVLDIVDPTPQTVDALMKLDLAAGVDVQISL
;
A
#
# COMPACT_ATOMS: atom_id res chain seq x y z
N MET A 1 -12.51 14.09 24.89
CA MET A 1 -12.69 14.23 23.44
C MET A 1 -12.14 13.02 22.71
N ALA A 2 -12.91 12.53 21.77
CA ALA A 2 -12.44 11.39 20.98
C ALA A 2 -11.31 11.83 20.06
N GLN A 3 -10.23 11.09 20.06
CA GLN A 3 -9.14 11.30 19.11
C GLN A 3 -9.59 10.87 17.73
N GLN A 4 -9.36 11.71 16.75
CA GLN A 4 -9.55 11.32 15.36
C GLN A 4 -8.36 10.53 14.89
N THR A 5 -8.62 9.45 14.19
CA THR A 5 -7.58 8.63 13.60
C THR A 5 -7.93 8.35 12.16
N ILE A 6 -6.98 8.61 11.28
CA ILE A 6 -7.11 8.27 9.87
C ILE A 6 -6.32 6.98 9.63
N ARG A 7 -7.00 5.96 9.15
CA ARG A 7 -6.35 4.71 8.79
C ARG A 7 -6.09 4.69 7.29
N ILE A 8 -4.85 4.50 6.92
CA ILE A 8 -4.43 4.45 5.53
C ILE A 8 -3.94 3.05 5.21
N ARG A 9 -4.55 2.44 4.21
CA ARG A 9 -4.17 1.11 3.72
C ARG A 9 -3.54 1.27 2.36
N LEU A 10 -2.36 0.69 2.19
CA LEU A 10 -1.61 0.73 0.95
C LEU A 10 -1.47 -0.68 0.40
N LYS A 11 -1.66 -0.82 -0.90
CA LYS A 11 -1.47 -2.08 -1.62
C LYS A 11 -0.65 -1.83 -2.87
N ALA A 12 0.29 -2.71 -3.14
CA ALA A 12 1.04 -2.66 -4.38
C ALA A 12 1.65 -4.02 -4.68
N PHE A 13 1.94 -4.26 -5.95
CA PHE A 13 2.67 -5.45 -6.35
C PHE A 13 4.16 -5.30 -6.11
N ASP A 14 4.66 -4.07 -6.13
CA ASP A 14 6.07 -3.79 -5.90
C ASP A 14 6.25 -3.28 -4.46
N HIS A 15 7.00 -4.04 -3.67
CA HIS A 15 7.22 -3.69 -2.26
C HIS A 15 8.06 -2.42 -2.10
N ARG A 16 8.93 -2.12 -3.05
CA ARG A 16 9.79 -0.92 -2.99
C ARG A 16 8.96 0.35 -3.17
N ALA A 17 8.07 0.35 -4.16
CA ALA A 17 7.17 1.47 -4.39
C ALA A 17 6.25 1.66 -3.19
N LEU A 18 5.78 0.56 -2.61
CA LEU A 18 4.91 0.58 -1.45
C LEU A 18 5.61 1.20 -0.23
N ASP A 19 6.83 0.76 0.06
CA ASP A 19 7.60 1.28 1.19
C ASP A 19 7.95 2.75 1.02
N GLN A 20 8.28 3.16 -0.19
CA GLN A 20 8.57 4.56 -0.48
C GLN A 20 7.34 5.42 -0.30
N SER A 21 6.18 4.97 -0.77
CA SER A 21 4.92 5.70 -0.59
C SER A 21 4.56 5.81 0.88
N ALA A 22 4.77 4.74 1.66
CA ALA A 22 4.54 4.78 3.10
C ALA A 22 5.45 5.81 3.78
N LYS A 23 6.71 5.89 3.40
CA LYS A 23 7.65 6.88 3.93
C LYS A 23 7.20 8.30 3.61
N GLU A 24 6.73 8.54 2.41
CA GLU A 24 6.25 9.86 2.01
C GLU A 24 5.04 10.29 2.83
N ILE A 25 4.11 9.36 3.07
CA ILE A 25 2.93 9.64 3.90
C ILE A 25 3.35 9.95 5.34
N VAL A 26 4.26 9.15 5.90
CA VAL A 26 4.75 9.37 7.26
C VAL A 26 5.45 10.73 7.37
N SER A 27 6.31 11.05 6.42
CA SER A 27 7.02 12.33 6.40
C SER A 27 6.05 13.51 6.33
N THR A 28 5.05 13.41 5.45
CA THR A 28 4.05 14.45 5.29
C THR A 28 3.24 14.63 6.56
N ALA A 29 2.81 13.54 7.18
CA ALA A 29 2.03 13.61 8.41
C ALA A 29 2.83 14.22 9.57
N LYS A 30 4.08 13.81 9.74
CA LYS A 30 4.94 14.36 10.79
C LYS A 30 5.22 15.86 10.57
N ARG A 31 5.41 16.25 9.32
CA ARG A 31 5.67 17.65 8.98
C ARG A 31 4.49 18.55 9.32
N THR A 32 3.28 18.02 9.26
CA THR A 32 2.06 18.77 9.60
C THR A 32 1.66 18.65 11.07
N GLY A 33 2.47 17.99 11.89
CA GLY A 33 2.26 17.90 13.32
C GLY A 33 1.43 16.72 13.80
N ALA A 34 1.05 15.81 12.93
CA ALA A 34 0.29 14.63 13.33
C ALA A 34 1.21 13.52 13.84
N MET A 35 0.68 12.68 14.70
CA MET A 35 1.38 11.47 15.15
C MET A 35 1.08 10.33 14.21
N VAL A 36 2.08 9.49 13.95
CA VAL A 36 1.93 8.36 13.05
C VAL A 36 2.26 7.06 13.77
N ARG A 37 1.38 6.10 13.66
CA ARG A 37 1.59 4.72 14.12
C ARG A 37 1.80 3.84 12.92
N GLY A 38 2.88 3.10 12.88
CA GLY A 38 3.21 2.25 11.76
C GLY A 38 4.24 2.90 10.85
N PRO A 39 4.39 2.49 9.62
CA PRO A 39 3.58 1.50 8.92
C PRO A 39 3.77 0.06 9.42
N VAL A 40 2.69 -0.69 9.43
CA VAL A 40 2.69 -2.09 9.82
C VAL A 40 2.51 -2.96 8.58
N PRO A 41 3.43 -3.88 8.29
CA PRO A 41 3.25 -4.78 7.18
C PRO A 41 2.17 -5.82 7.51
N LEU A 42 1.24 -5.98 6.58
CA LEU A 42 0.25 -7.05 6.66
C LEU A 42 0.76 -8.27 5.86
N PRO A 43 0.19 -9.45 6.09
CA PRO A 43 0.61 -10.62 5.33
C PRO A 43 0.48 -10.39 3.83
N THR A 44 1.52 -10.77 3.09
CA THR A 44 1.53 -10.66 1.65
C THR A 44 0.63 -11.72 1.05
N ARG A 45 -0.27 -11.30 0.18
CA ARG A 45 -1.13 -12.24 -0.53
C ARG A 45 -0.40 -12.72 -1.76
N ILE A 46 -0.31 -14.04 -1.91
CA ILE A 46 0.35 -14.67 -3.04
C ILE A 46 -0.70 -15.42 -3.84
N GLU A 47 -0.82 -15.07 -5.11
CA GLU A 47 -1.69 -15.76 -6.05
C GLU A 47 -0.83 -16.42 -7.12
N ARG A 48 -1.06 -17.72 -7.34
CA ARG A 48 -0.30 -18.49 -8.33
C ARG A 48 -1.23 -18.92 -9.44
N PHE A 49 -0.79 -18.66 -10.66
CA PHE A 49 -1.53 -19.04 -11.85
C PHE A 49 -0.69 -19.96 -12.72
N THR A 50 -1.33 -20.99 -13.26
CA THR A 50 -0.70 -21.85 -14.25
C THR A 50 -1.39 -21.60 -15.59
N VAL A 51 -0.62 -21.22 -16.59
CA VAL A 51 -1.16 -20.96 -17.92
C VAL A 51 -0.66 -22.04 -18.88
N ASN A 52 -1.59 -22.74 -19.51
CA ASN A 52 -1.28 -23.66 -20.59
C ASN A 52 -1.39 -22.92 -21.91
N ARG A 53 -0.26 -22.73 -22.60
CA ARG A 53 -0.23 -21.96 -23.84
C ARG A 53 -0.72 -22.74 -25.04
N SER A 54 -0.73 -24.06 -24.98
CA SER A 54 -1.18 -24.88 -26.11
C SER A 54 -1.63 -26.24 -25.61
N PRO A 55 -2.74 -26.76 -26.14
CA PRO A 55 -3.24 -28.07 -25.73
C PRO A 55 -2.35 -29.26 -26.19
N HIS A 56 -1.46 -29.02 -27.13
CA HIS A 56 -0.59 -30.07 -27.62
C HIS A 56 0.76 -30.08 -26.97
N VAL A 57 0.93 -29.35 -25.94
CA VAL A 57 2.22 -29.07 -25.49
C VAL A 57 2.59 -29.87 -24.32
N ASP A 58 3.81 -30.28 -24.44
CA ASP A 58 4.57 -30.77 -23.38
C ASP A 58 4.57 -29.90 -22.12
N LYS A 59 5.02 -30.46 -21.02
CA LYS A 59 5.11 -29.77 -19.74
C LYS A 59 5.93 -28.47 -19.75
N LYS A 60 6.74 -28.27 -20.80
CA LYS A 60 7.59 -27.09 -20.95
C LYS A 60 6.82 -25.82 -21.25
N SER A 61 5.57 -25.89 -21.67
CA SER A 61 4.78 -24.72 -21.98
C SER A 61 3.86 -24.29 -20.85
N ARG A 62 3.93 -24.95 -19.73
CA ARG A 62 3.21 -24.50 -18.53
C ARG A 62 4.04 -23.41 -17.88
N GLU A 63 3.54 -22.20 -17.93
CA GLU A 63 4.15 -21.10 -17.19
C GLU A 63 3.36 -20.88 -15.93
N GLN A 64 4.07 -20.85 -14.81
CA GLN A 64 3.49 -20.48 -13.55
C GLN A 64 3.78 -19.01 -13.30
N PHE A 65 2.72 -18.24 -13.11
CA PHE A 65 2.84 -16.86 -12.73
C PHE A 65 2.47 -16.72 -11.26
N GLU A 66 3.22 -15.89 -10.58
CA GLU A 66 2.99 -15.59 -9.18
C GLU A 66 2.78 -14.10 -9.04
N ILE A 67 1.65 -13.71 -8.46
CA ILE A 67 1.36 -12.33 -8.16
C ILE A 67 1.41 -12.16 -6.65
N ARG A 68 2.28 -11.28 -6.17
CA ARG A 68 2.40 -10.95 -4.76
C ARG A 68 1.83 -9.56 -4.52
N THR A 69 0.83 -9.49 -3.66
CA THR A 69 0.23 -8.23 -3.26
C THR A 69 0.74 -7.88 -1.87
N HIS A 70 1.54 -6.84 -1.81
CA HIS A 70 2.07 -6.33 -0.54
C HIS A 70 1.10 -5.31 0.04
N LYS A 71 0.93 -5.35 1.35
CA LYS A 71 0.00 -4.47 2.04
C LYS A 71 0.69 -3.82 3.23
N ARG A 72 0.35 -2.54 3.43
CA ARG A 72 0.81 -1.78 4.60
C ARG A 72 -0.37 -1.01 5.17
N VAL A 73 -0.39 -0.89 6.49
CA VAL A 73 -1.41 -0.09 7.19
C VAL A 73 -0.69 0.89 8.10
N LEU A 74 -1.13 2.12 8.07
CA LEU A 74 -0.65 3.11 9.01
C LEU A 74 -1.82 3.94 9.54
N ASP A 75 -1.69 4.40 10.77
CA ASP A 75 -2.69 5.23 11.42
C ASP A 75 -2.08 6.60 11.68
N ILE A 76 -2.82 7.63 11.29
CA ILE A 76 -2.46 9.00 11.60
C ILE A 76 -3.37 9.45 12.73
N VAL A 77 -2.76 9.75 13.88
CA VAL A 77 -3.46 10.13 15.10
C VAL A 77 -3.45 11.64 15.22
N ASP A 78 -4.60 12.20 15.57
CA ASP A 78 -4.80 13.64 15.74
C ASP A 78 -4.37 14.44 14.50
N PRO A 79 -4.94 14.13 13.32
CA PRO A 79 -4.59 14.87 12.12
C PRO A 79 -5.12 16.30 12.21
N THR A 80 -4.32 17.25 11.73
CA THR A 80 -4.76 18.63 11.58
C THR A 80 -5.41 18.78 10.20
N PRO A 81 -6.17 19.87 9.96
CA PRO A 81 -6.65 20.13 8.59
C PRO A 81 -5.53 20.22 7.57
N GLN A 82 -4.36 20.70 7.99
CA GLN A 82 -3.18 20.72 7.13
C GLN A 82 -2.72 19.32 6.76
N THR A 83 -2.81 18.38 7.70
CA THR A 83 -2.44 16.97 7.43
C THR A 83 -3.33 16.38 6.36
N VAL A 84 -4.64 16.55 6.49
CA VAL A 84 -5.61 16.02 5.53
C VAL A 84 -5.38 16.63 4.15
N ASP A 85 -5.19 17.94 4.09
CA ASP A 85 -4.96 18.65 2.84
C ASP A 85 -3.66 18.19 2.17
N ALA A 86 -2.60 18.05 2.95
CA ALA A 86 -1.31 17.59 2.42
C ALA A 86 -1.38 16.16 1.89
N LEU A 87 -2.13 15.28 2.58
CA LEU A 87 -2.31 13.90 2.12
C LEU A 87 -3.09 13.83 0.82
N MET A 88 -4.11 14.70 0.67
CA MET A 88 -4.89 14.74 -0.56
C MET A 88 -4.09 15.22 -1.76
N LYS A 89 -3.08 16.05 -1.51
CA LYS A 89 -2.21 16.59 -2.56
C LYS A 89 -1.01 15.70 -2.84
N LEU A 90 -0.83 14.65 -2.06
CA LEU A 90 0.34 13.80 -2.20
C LEU A 90 0.26 12.99 -3.49
N ASP A 91 1.32 13.06 -4.28
CA ASP A 91 1.43 12.30 -5.51
C ASP A 91 2.25 11.04 -5.24
N LEU A 92 1.58 9.93 -5.08
CA LEU A 92 2.23 8.67 -4.77
C LEU A 92 2.67 7.95 -6.05
N ALA A 93 3.57 6.97 -5.87
CA ALA A 93 4.10 6.21 -6.99
C ALA A 93 2.97 5.48 -7.73
N ALA A 94 3.12 5.36 -9.04
CA ALA A 94 2.18 4.60 -9.85
C ALA A 94 2.18 3.13 -9.42
N GLY A 95 1.01 2.52 -9.43
CA GLY A 95 0.86 1.13 -9.03
C GLY A 95 0.60 0.92 -7.55
N VAL A 96 0.56 1.99 -6.77
CA VAL A 96 0.20 1.91 -5.35
C VAL A 96 -1.25 2.32 -5.18
N ASP A 97 -2.05 1.42 -4.64
CA ASP A 97 -3.45 1.68 -4.33
C ASP A 97 -3.55 2.16 -2.88
N VAL A 98 -4.24 3.27 -2.68
CA VAL A 98 -4.37 3.90 -1.37
C VAL A 98 -5.84 3.97 -0.98
N GLN A 99 -6.16 3.45 0.20
CA GLN A 99 -7.48 3.57 0.79
C GLN A 99 -7.37 4.34 2.09
N ILE A 100 -8.17 5.38 2.23
CA ILE A 100 -8.20 6.22 3.42
C ILE A 100 -9.54 6.04 4.10
N SER A 101 -9.49 5.71 5.39
CA SER A 101 -10.68 5.49 6.23
C SER A 101 -10.62 6.40 7.44
N LEU A 102 -11.69 7.07 7.68
CA LEU A 102 -11.83 7.92 8.89
C LEU A 102 -12.33 7.13 10.08
#